data_e020b4c04d485fc8c2721977b812af42
#
_entry.id   e020b4c04d485fc8c2721977b812af42
#
_cell.length_a   1.000
_cell.length_b   1.000
_cell.length_c   1.000
_cell.angle_alpha   90.00
_cell.angle_beta   90.00
_cell.angle_gamma   90.00
#
_symmetry.space_group_name_H-M   'P 1'
#
loop_
_entity.id
_entity.type
_entity.pdbx_description
1 polymer ?
#
loop_
_entity_poly.entity_id
_entity_poly.type
_entity_poly.pdbx_seq_one_letter_code
_entity_poly.pdbx_strand_id
1 'polypeptide(L)'
;MGYSIAGECLKKGFSVCLISGPVSLEAPHGAQVVRVTTAHEMLRELTARSVSCDCVIMAAAVCDFRPAKIEKRKIKKKDELNIKFVKNKDIIGSLHNKKGFGKIAFALETDNSVREAETKLKNKGLDLIVLNTVGKGADPFGESVADYVLMVKNGEKRNFEKKNKKQIARIIVDEASKIMERRGNEK
;
A
#
# COMPACT_ATOMS: atom_id res chain seq x y z
N MET A 1 -6.55 4.32 -5.02
CA MET A 1 -6.56 4.37 -3.53
C MET A 1 -5.45 5.30 -2.99
N GLY A 2 -4.17 5.06 -3.22
CA GLY A 2 -3.08 5.88 -2.64
C GLY A 2 -3.22 7.38 -2.85
N TYR A 3 -3.62 7.82 -4.04
CA TYR A 3 -3.88 9.23 -4.35
C TYR A 3 -5.05 9.81 -3.55
N SER A 4 -6.12 9.04 -3.33
CA SER A 4 -7.24 9.46 -2.50
C SER A 4 -6.83 9.63 -1.03
N ILE A 5 -6.00 8.71 -0.51
CA ILE A 5 -5.43 8.80 0.84
C ILE A 5 -4.53 10.03 0.96
N ALA A 6 -3.63 10.24 -0.01
CA ALA A 6 -2.77 11.42 -0.03
C ALA A 6 -3.58 12.72 0.02
N GLY A 7 -4.67 12.83 -0.76
CA GLY A 7 -5.56 13.99 -0.74
C GLY A 7 -6.27 14.19 0.60
N GLU A 8 -6.73 13.11 1.25
CA GLU A 8 -7.37 13.22 2.58
C GLU A 8 -6.35 13.57 3.68
N CYS A 9 -5.10 13.06 3.60
CA CYS A 9 -4.03 13.47 4.51
C CYS A 9 -3.75 14.98 4.42
N LEU A 10 -3.61 15.51 3.19
CA LEU A 10 -3.38 16.95 2.96
C LEU A 10 -4.52 17.81 3.51
N LYS A 11 -5.78 17.39 3.32
CA LYS A 11 -6.96 18.09 3.88
C LYS A 11 -6.94 18.15 5.41
N LYS A 12 -6.32 17.18 6.07
CA LYS A 12 -6.11 17.15 7.51
C LYS A 12 -4.87 17.92 7.99
N GLY A 13 -4.14 18.55 7.07
CA GLY A 13 -2.93 19.31 7.39
C GLY A 13 -1.66 18.48 7.53
N PHE A 14 -1.68 17.19 7.15
CA PHE A 14 -0.46 16.36 7.15
C PHE A 14 0.45 16.70 5.98
N SER A 15 1.75 16.67 6.21
CA SER A 15 2.75 16.66 5.14
C SER A 15 2.78 15.29 4.47
N VAL A 16 2.70 15.25 3.13
CA VAL A 16 2.60 14.01 2.36
C VAL A 16 3.74 13.87 1.37
N CYS A 17 4.48 12.77 1.49
CA CYS A 17 5.38 12.29 0.44
C CYS A 17 4.74 11.09 -0.28
N LEU A 18 4.36 11.29 -1.54
CA LEU A 18 3.70 10.28 -2.38
C LEU A 18 4.72 9.59 -3.28
N ILE A 19 5.12 8.37 -2.94
CA ILE A 19 5.96 7.52 -3.80
C ILE A 19 5.03 6.80 -4.78
N SER A 20 5.13 7.16 -6.07
CA SER A 20 4.19 6.70 -7.09
C SER A 20 4.89 5.97 -8.23
N GLY A 21 4.41 4.77 -8.53
CA GLY A 21 4.69 4.08 -9.80
C GLY A 21 4.07 4.81 -11.01
N PRO A 22 4.22 4.25 -12.21
CA PRO A 22 3.66 4.83 -13.43
C PRO A 22 2.13 4.80 -13.40
N VAL A 23 1.51 5.97 -13.30
CA VAL A 23 0.06 6.18 -13.37
C VAL A 23 -0.25 7.49 -14.06
N SER A 24 -1.42 7.60 -14.68
CA SER A 24 -1.91 8.81 -15.35
C SER A 24 -2.63 9.80 -14.42
N LEU A 25 -2.76 9.45 -13.12
CA LEU A 25 -3.43 10.31 -12.15
C LEU A 25 -2.58 11.54 -11.82
N GLU A 26 -3.23 12.69 -11.73
CA GLU A 26 -2.62 13.90 -11.18
C GLU A 26 -2.45 13.80 -9.67
N ALA A 27 -1.29 14.22 -9.19
CA ALA A 27 -1.01 14.22 -7.76
C ALA A 27 -1.84 15.30 -7.06
N PRO A 28 -2.33 15.04 -5.83
CA PRO A 28 -2.99 16.05 -5.04
C PRO A 28 -2.07 17.26 -4.82
N HIS A 29 -2.61 18.46 -4.99
CA HIS A 29 -1.86 19.71 -4.77
C HIS A 29 -1.32 19.75 -3.33
N GLY A 30 -0.04 20.07 -3.18
CA GLY A 30 0.66 20.09 -1.90
C GLY A 30 1.39 18.78 -1.53
N ALA A 31 1.21 17.68 -2.29
CA ALA A 31 2.00 16.47 -2.08
C ALA A 31 3.40 16.59 -2.68
N GLN A 32 4.43 16.18 -1.92
CA GLN A 32 5.75 15.92 -2.48
C GLN A 32 5.71 14.59 -3.24
N VAL A 33 5.92 14.62 -4.55
CA VAL A 33 5.82 13.41 -5.40
C VAL A 33 7.21 12.86 -5.73
N VAL A 34 7.39 11.57 -5.48
CA VAL A 34 8.57 10.79 -5.89
C VAL A 34 8.13 9.75 -6.91
N ARG A 35 8.51 9.93 -8.17
CA ARG A 35 8.19 8.99 -9.24
C ARG A 35 9.19 7.85 -9.25
N VAL A 36 8.69 6.62 -9.34
CA VAL A 36 9.47 5.39 -9.43
C VAL A 36 8.87 4.49 -10.50
N THR A 37 9.69 3.66 -11.13
CA THR A 37 9.26 2.74 -12.19
C THR A 37 9.29 1.28 -11.75
N THR A 38 10.19 0.95 -10.84
CA THR A 38 10.45 -0.43 -10.42
C THR A 38 10.14 -0.64 -8.93
N ALA A 39 9.85 -1.90 -8.56
CA ALA A 39 9.71 -2.30 -7.16
C ALA A 39 10.98 -2.01 -6.34
N HIS A 40 12.16 -2.12 -6.97
CA HIS A 40 13.44 -1.83 -6.32
C HIS A 40 13.60 -0.33 -6.00
N GLU A 41 13.23 0.53 -6.92
CA GLU A 41 13.22 2.00 -6.69
C GLU A 41 12.23 2.36 -5.60
N MET A 42 11.02 1.79 -5.61
CA MET A 42 10.01 2.02 -4.57
C MET A 42 10.53 1.60 -3.20
N LEU A 43 11.16 0.42 -3.10
CA LEU A 43 11.77 -0.03 -1.85
C LEU A 43 12.87 0.93 -1.36
N ARG A 44 13.76 1.38 -2.26
CA ARG A 44 14.83 2.32 -1.93
C ARG A 44 14.28 3.64 -1.40
N GLU A 45 13.34 4.25 -2.14
CA GLU A 45 12.75 5.54 -1.76
C GLU A 45 11.95 5.44 -0.46
N LEU A 46 11.17 4.36 -0.28
CA LEU A 46 10.44 4.13 0.97
C LEU A 46 11.39 3.95 2.15
N THR A 47 12.45 3.16 1.98
CA THR A 47 13.42 2.90 3.05
C THR A 47 14.13 4.20 3.48
N ALA A 48 14.53 5.03 2.52
CA ALA A 48 15.21 6.30 2.79
C ALA A 48 14.30 7.29 3.54
N ARG A 49 13.03 7.39 3.16
CA ARG A 49 12.08 8.36 3.71
C ARG A 49 11.39 7.90 4.99
N SER A 50 11.29 6.59 5.21
CA SER A 50 10.63 6.05 6.41
C SER A 50 11.29 6.44 7.73
N VAL A 51 12.53 6.91 7.72
CA VAL A 51 13.25 7.35 8.93
C VAL A 51 12.76 8.69 9.48
N SER A 52 12.10 9.49 8.64
CA SER A 52 11.63 10.85 8.97
C SER A 52 10.11 10.99 8.82
N CYS A 53 9.36 9.91 8.81
CA CYS A 53 7.90 9.95 8.73
C CYS A 53 7.25 9.37 9.98
N ASP A 54 6.04 9.83 10.29
CA ASP A 54 5.24 9.32 11.41
C ASP A 54 4.34 8.14 11.00
N CYS A 55 4.07 7.98 9.72
CA CYS A 55 3.26 6.89 9.19
C CYS A 55 3.62 6.53 7.74
N VAL A 56 3.65 5.24 7.44
CA VAL A 56 3.75 4.69 6.09
C VAL A 56 2.46 3.99 5.73
N ILE A 57 1.85 4.37 4.60
CA ILE A 57 0.64 3.75 4.06
C ILE A 57 0.96 3.14 2.70
N MET A 58 1.08 1.82 2.64
CA MET A 58 1.41 1.08 1.43
C MET A 58 0.14 0.62 0.72
N ALA A 59 -0.31 1.42 -0.26
CA ALA A 59 -1.50 1.13 -1.08
C ALA A 59 -1.15 0.62 -2.49
N ALA A 60 0.14 0.52 -2.83
CA ALA A 60 0.57 0.06 -4.14
C ALA A 60 0.51 -1.47 -4.25
N ALA A 61 -0.09 -1.97 -5.35
CA ALA A 61 -0.05 -3.38 -5.72
C ALA A 61 1.25 -3.67 -6.50
N VAL A 62 2.30 -4.03 -5.78
CA VAL A 62 3.60 -4.35 -6.37
C VAL A 62 3.67 -5.84 -6.69
N CYS A 63 4.09 -6.20 -7.92
CA CYS A 63 4.23 -7.59 -8.32
C CYS A 63 5.26 -8.33 -7.45
N ASP A 64 4.94 -9.57 -7.08
CA ASP A 64 5.84 -10.43 -6.30
C ASP A 64 7.07 -10.89 -7.08
N PHE A 65 7.00 -10.90 -8.41
CA PHE A 65 8.04 -11.37 -9.28
C PHE A 65 8.42 -10.33 -10.35
N ARG A 66 9.66 -10.39 -10.81
CA ARG A 66 10.17 -9.61 -11.92
C ARG A 66 11.03 -10.49 -12.84
N PRO A 67 11.21 -10.13 -14.11
CA PRO A 67 12.21 -10.80 -14.97
C PRO A 67 13.61 -10.75 -14.33
N ALA A 68 14.31 -11.87 -14.37
CA ALA A 68 15.68 -11.97 -13.81
C ALA A 68 16.67 -11.09 -14.56
N LYS A 69 16.42 -10.89 -15.87
CA LYS A 69 17.27 -10.11 -16.77
C LYS A 69 16.41 -9.19 -17.62
N ILE A 70 16.85 -7.95 -17.79
CA ILE A 70 16.23 -6.99 -18.70
C ILE A 70 17.08 -6.96 -19.97
N GLU A 71 16.47 -7.27 -21.12
CA GLU A 71 17.13 -7.18 -22.41
C GLU A 71 17.18 -5.73 -22.89
N LYS A 72 18.40 -5.25 -23.19
CA LYS A 72 18.61 -3.87 -23.67
C LYS A 72 18.18 -3.67 -25.14
N ARG A 73 18.01 -4.76 -25.87
CA ARG A 73 17.62 -4.74 -27.28
C ARG A 73 16.29 -5.44 -27.47
N LYS A 74 15.56 -5.07 -28.54
CA LYS A 74 14.33 -5.74 -28.94
C LYS A 74 14.55 -7.24 -29.09
N ILE A 75 13.79 -8.05 -28.37
CA ILE A 75 13.80 -9.50 -28.52
C ILE A 75 13.21 -9.84 -29.89
N LYS A 76 13.96 -10.60 -30.70
CA LYS A 76 13.46 -11.06 -32.00
C LYS A 76 12.30 -12.03 -31.80
N LYS A 77 11.35 -12.03 -32.74
CA LYS A 77 10.24 -12.99 -32.74
C LYS A 77 10.80 -14.42 -32.78
N LYS A 78 10.26 -15.25 -31.91
CA LYS A 78 10.53 -16.71 -31.84
C LYS A 78 9.18 -17.39 -31.59
N ASP A 79 9.08 -18.67 -31.91
CA ASP A 79 7.87 -19.46 -31.65
C ASP A 79 7.66 -19.66 -30.15
N GLU A 80 8.76 -19.71 -29.37
CA GLU A 80 8.73 -19.80 -27.92
C GLU A 80 9.68 -18.80 -27.26
N LEU A 81 9.28 -18.26 -26.12
CA LEU A 81 10.08 -17.36 -25.30
C LEU A 81 10.04 -17.80 -23.82
N ASN A 82 11.18 -18.28 -23.34
CA ASN A 82 11.35 -18.63 -21.93
C ASN A 82 11.90 -17.45 -21.14
N ILE A 83 11.15 -16.96 -20.15
CA ILE A 83 11.56 -15.86 -19.27
C ILE A 83 11.70 -16.39 -17.85
N LYS A 84 12.92 -16.30 -17.30
CA LYS A 84 13.15 -16.59 -15.89
C LYS A 84 12.68 -15.42 -15.03
N PHE A 85 11.81 -15.71 -14.06
CA PHE A 85 11.37 -14.74 -13.05
C PHE A 85 12.11 -14.96 -11.74
N VAL A 86 12.35 -13.87 -11.02
CA VAL A 86 12.90 -13.86 -9.65
C VAL A 86 12.00 -13.05 -8.74
N LYS A 87 11.94 -13.43 -7.47
CA LYS A 87 11.10 -12.78 -6.48
C LYS A 87 11.57 -11.36 -6.18
N ASN A 88 10.63 -10.42 -6.10
CA ASN A 88 10.87 -9.09 -5.55
C ASN A 88 11.01 -9.15 -4.02
N LYS A 89 11.71 -8.20 -3.44
CA LYS A 89 11.71 -8.00 -1.99
C LYS A 89 10.35 -7.48 -1.55
N ASP A 90 9.84 -7.98 -0.44
CA ASP A 90 8.63 -7.45 0.18
C ASP A 90 8.90 -6.04 0.72
N ILE A 91 8.32 -5.04 0.08
CA ILE A 91 8.59 -3.62 0.37
C ILE A 91 8.17 -3.25 1.78
N ILE A 92 6.91 -3.49 2.15
CA ILE A 92 6.41 -3.15 3.49
C ILE A 92 6.98 -4.09 4.56
N GLY A 93 7.16 -5.37 4.23
CA GLY A 93 7.78 -6.36 5.11
C GLY A 93 9.22 -6.02 5.46
N SER A 94 9.97 -5.36 4.56
CA SER A 94 11.34 -4.89 4.83
C SER A 94 11.41 -3.84 5.94
N LEU A 95 10.28 -3.22 6.31
CA LEU A 95 10.16 -2.28 7.42
C LEU A 95 9.73 -2.94 8.74
N HIS A 96 9.58 -4.28 8.79
CA HIS A 96 9.06 -5.00 9.95
C HIS A 96 9.75 -4.58 11.26
N ASN A 97 11.07 -4.61 11.29
CA ASN A 97 11.88 -4.30 12.48
C ASN A 97 12.12 -2.81 12.69
N LYS A 98 11.68 -1.94 11.79
CA LYS A 98 11.83 -0.49 11.97
C LYS A 98 10.74 0.03 12.89
N LYS A 99 11.14 0.87 13.85
CA LYS A 99 10.27 1.49 14.86
C LYS A 99 10.12 2.99 14.59
N GLY A 100 9.23 3.63 15.31
CA GLY A 100 9.09 5.09 15.31
C GLY A 100 7.98 5.65 14.40
N PHE A 101 7.37 4.81 13.54
CA PHE A 101 6.28 5.23 12.66
C PHE A 101 5.18 4.17 12.53
N GLY A 102 3.97 4.61 12.24
CA GLY A 102 2.83 3.72 11.94
C GLY A 102 3.00 3.00 10.60
N LYS A 103 2.50 1.77 10.49
CA LYS A 103 2.57 0.94 9.29
C LYS A 103 1.19 0.43 8.91
N ILE A 104 0.70 0.91 7.78
CA ILE A 104 -0.60 0.55 7.22
C ILE A 104 -0.40 -0.07 5.85
N ALA A 105 -1.03 -1.21 5.58
CA ALA A 105 -0.95 -1.85 4.28
C ALA A 105 -2.33 -2.30 3.79
N PHE A 106 -2.41 -2.58 2.50
CA PHE A 106 -3.59 -3.14 1.85
C PHE A 106 -3.37 -4.60 1.51
N ALA A 107 -4.45 -5.36 1.54
CA ALA A 107 -4.53 -6.69 0.97
C ALA A 107 -5.77 -6.78 0.08
N LEU A 108 -5.60 -7.39 -1.09
CA LEU A 108 -6.66 -7.77 -2.00
C LEU A 108 -6.76 -9.29 -1.91
N GLU A 109 -7.87 -9.80 -1.40
CA GLU A 109 -8.05 -11.23 -1.22
C GLU A 109 -9.42 -11.66 -1.74
N THR A 110 -9.50 -12.82 -2.35
CA THR A 110 -10.74 -13.36 -2.93
C THR A 110 -11.44 -14.37 -2.04
N ASP A 111 -10.66 -15.25 -1.35
CA ASP A 111 -11.20 -16.29 -0.46
C ASP A 111 -10.26 -16.48 0.75
N ASN A 112 -10.77 -16.86 1.93
CA ASN A 112 -10.04 -16.99 3.22
C ASN A 112 -9.32 -15.72 3.71
N SER A 113 -9.76 -14.57 3.27
CA SER A 113 -9.10 -13.28 3.36
C SER A 113 -8.73 -12.82 4.77
N VAL A 114 -9.55 -13.11 5.78
CA VAL A 114 -9.37 -12.61 7.15
C VAL A 114 -8.15 -13.24 7.84
N ARG A 115 -7.99 -14.58 7.77
CA ARG A 115 -6.86 -15.28 8.38
C ARG A 115 -5.52 -14.93 7.75
N GLU A 116 -5.51 -14.80 6.42
CA GLU A 116 -4.30 -14.39 5.69
C GLU A 116 -3.90 -12.97 6.02
N ALA A 117 -4.87 -12.08 6.14
CA ALA A 117 -4.62 -10.70 6.55
C ALA A 117 -4.12 -10.59 8.00
N GLU A 118 -4.66 -11.38 8.94
CA GLU A 118 -4.12 -11.48 10.30
C GLU A 118 -2.67 -11.96 10.29
N THR A 119 -2.36 -12.95 9.48
CA THR A 119 -1.00 -13.47 9.31
C THR A 119 -0.07 -12.39 8.75
N LYS A 120 -0.51 -11.67 7.71
CA LYS A 120 0.23 -10.54 7.12
C LYS A 120 0.44 -9.40 8.12
N LEU A 121 -0.62 -9.06 8.89
CA LEU A 121 -0.56 -8.03 9.94
C LEU A 121 0.57 -8.33 10.94
N LYS A 122 0.63 -9.56 11.44
CA LYS A 122 1.65 -10.02 12.40
C LYS A 122 3.04 -10.11 11.76
N ASN A 123 3.15 -10.84 10.65
CA ASN A 123 4.44 -11.14 10.02
C ASN A 123 5.15 -9.91 9.45
N LYS A 124 4.39 -8.88 9.02
CA LYS A 124 4.95 -7.63 8.50
C LYS A 124 5.02 -6.52 9.55
N GLY A 125 4.59 -6.79 10.79
CA GLY A 125 4.60 -5.81 11.88
C GLY A 125 3.77 -4.57 11.59
N LEU A 126 2.58 -4.76 10.99
CA LEU A 126 1.67 -3.67 10.64
C LEU A 126 0.86 -3.24 11.87
N ASP A 127 0.43 -2.00 11.89
CA ASP A 127 -0.52 -1.47 12.87
C ASP A 127 -1.96 -1.59 12.39
N LEU A 128 -2.14 -1.54 11.06
CA LEU A 128 -3.43 -1.67 10.41
C LEU A 128 -3.26 -2.37 9.05
N ILE A 129 -4.13 -3.30 8.73
CA ILE A 129 -4.32 -3.83 7.40
C ILE A 129 -5.73 -3.53 6.89
N VAL A 130 -5.83 -3.09 5.65
CA VAL A 130 -7.09 -2.80 4.96
C VAL A 130 -7.32 -3.88 3.92
N LEU A 131 -8.33 -4.69 4.13
CA LEU A 131 -8.80 -5.67 3.15
C LEU A 131 -9.82 -4.99 2.22
N ASN A 132 -9.61 -5.17 0.93
CA ASN A 132 -10.61 -4.86 -0.08
C ASN A 132 -11.23 -6.19 -0.51
N THR A 133 -12.49 -6.41 -0.17
CA THR A 133 -13.27 -7.56 -0.63
C THR A 133 -13.97 -7.18 -1.93
N VAL A 134 -13.45 -7.72 -3.02
CA VAL A 134 -14.04 -7.49 -4.35
C VAL A 134 -15.08 -8.57 -4.60
N GLY A 135 -16.34 -8.18 -4.74
CA GLY A 135 -17.40 -9.08 -5.19
C GLY A 135 -17.08 -9.64 -6.58
N LYS A 136 -17.58 -10.85 -6.90
CA LYS A 136 -17.41 -11.47 -8.22
C LYS A 136 -17.83 -10.48 -9.33
N GLY A 137 -16.89 -10.13 -10.21
CA GLY A 137 -17.12 -9.24 -11.35
C GLY A 137 -16.91 -7.74 -11.10
N ALA A 138 -16.51 -7.31 -9.90
CA ALA A 138 -16.19 -5.91 -9.64
C ALA A 138 -14.69 -5.61 -9.96
N ASP A 139 -14.44 -4.44 -10.57
CA ASP A 139 -13.07 -3.97 -10.83
C ASP A 139 -12.46 -3.37 -9.54
N PRO A 140 -11.44 -3.98 -8.95
CA PRO A 140 -10.80 -3.48 -7.74
C PRO A 140 -10.05 -2.16 -7.98
N PHE A 141 -9.76 -1.83 -9.23
CA PHE A 141 -9.03 -0.62 -9.62
C PHE A 141 -9.95 0.50 -10.12
N GLY A 142 -11.20 0.19 -10.46
CA GLY A 142 -12.22 1.14 -10.92
C GLY A 142 -12.68 2.14 -9.85
N GLU A 143 -13.61 3.03 -10.21
CA GLU A 143 -14.24 3.99 -9.28
C GLU A 143 -15.41 3.40 -8.48
N SER A 144 -15.69 2.11 -8.63
CA SER A 144 -16.78 1.41 -7.98
C SER A 144 -16.70 1.46 -6.46
N VAL A 145 -17.84 1.34 -5.82
CA VAL A 145 -17.93 1.09 -4.38
C VAL A 145 -17.48 -0.35 -4.09
N ALA A 146 -16.87 -0.56 -2.94
CA ALA A 146 -16.43 -1.87 -2.48
C ALA A 146 -16.63 -2.01 -0.98
N ASP A 147 -16.55 -3.26 -0.51
CA ASP A 147 -16.58 -3.56 0.91
C ASP A 147 -15.14 -3.65 1.43
N TYR A 148 -14.94 -3.14 2.64
CA TYR A 148 -13.62 -3.11 3.26
C TYR A 148 -13.68 -3.65 4.68
N VAL A 149 -12.64 -4.37 5.07
CA VAL A 149 -12.42 -4.77 6.46
C VAL A 149 -11.12 -4.13 6.93
N LEU A 150 -11.20 -3.36 7.99
CA LEU A 150 -10.03 -2.82 8.68
C LEU A 150 -9.72 -3.70 9.88
N MET A 151 -8.49 -4.19 9.97
CA MET A 151 -8.00 -4.96 11.11
C MET A 151 -6.81 -4.27 11.73
N VAL A 152 -6.95 -3.94 13.02
CA VAL A 152 -5.93 -3.27 13.82
C VAL A 152 -5.09 -4.31 14.57
N LYS A 153 -3.85 -3.96 14.88
CA LYS A 153 -2.89 -4.83 15.57
C LYS A 153 -3.40 -5.40 16.92
N ASN A 154 -4.30 -4.69 17.59
CA ASN A 154 -4.93 -5.14 18.84
C ASN A 154 -6.01 -6.22 18.66
N GLY A 155 -6.29 -6.65 17.42
CA GLY A 155 -7.31 -7.64 17.08
C GLY A 155 -8.68 -7.06 16.74
N GLU A 156 -8.89 -5.75 16.89
CA GLU A 156 -10.14 -5.10 16.51
C GLU A 156 -10.36 -5.17 14.99
N LYS A 157 -11.58 -5.52 14.59
CA LYS A 157 -12.03 -5.59 13.20
C LYS A 157 -13.24 -4.70 13.00
N ARG A 158 -13.24 -3.94 11.90
CA ARG A 158 -14.37 -3.10 11.51
C ARG A 158 -14.69 -3.28 10.03
N ASN A 159 -15.97 -3.52 9.75
CA ASN A 159 -16.48 -3.70 8.40
C ASN A 159 -17.09 -2.41 7.88
N PHE A 160 -16.87 -2.13 6.62
CA PHE A 160 -17.37 -0.96 5.91
C PHE A 160 -17.92 -1.40 4.57
N GLU A 161 -19.24 -1.43 4.45
CA GLU A 161 -19.91 -1.84 3.23
C GLU A 161 -20.09 -0.66 2.27
N LYS A 162 -20.03 -0.96 0.98
CA LYS A 162 -20.35 -0.04 -0.13
C LYS A 162 -19.68 1.35 0.00
N LYS A 163 -18.38 1.38 0.30
CA LYS A 163 -17.62 2.63 0.36
C LYS A 163 -16.92 2.91 -0.96
N ASN A 164 -17.01 4.14 -1.44
CA ASN A 164 -16.14 4.61 -2.52
C ASN A 164 -14.73 4.94 -2.00
N LYS A 165 -13.78 5.15 -2.93
CA LYS A 165 -12.37 5.38 -2.58
C LYS A 165 -12.14 6.61 -1.70
N LYS A 166 -12.94 7.67 -1.83
CA LYS A 166 -12.82 8.87 -0.99
C LYS A 166 -13.30 8.60 0.44
N GLN A 167 -14.43 7.91 0.58
CA GLN A 167 -14.99 7.57 1.88
C GLN A 167 -14.05 6.68 2.69
N ILE A 168 -13.54 5.60 2.08
CA ILE A 168 -12.63 4.70 2.78
C ILE A 168 -11.26 5.36 3.03
N ALA A 169 -10.77 6.21 2.14
CA ALA A 169 -9.54 6.97 2.35
C ALA A 169 -9.63 7.85 3.60
N ARG A 170 -10.77 8.54 3.81
CA ARG A 170 -11.00 9.35 5.01
C ARG A 170 -10.93 8.49 6.28
N ILE A 171 -11.62 7.35 6.29
CA ILE A 171 -11.61 6.41 7.43
C ILE A 171 -10.18 5.93 7.73
N ILE A 172 -9.41 5.58 6.69
CA ILE A 172 -8.02 5.13 6.84
C ILE A 172 -7.14 6.24 7.42
N VAL A 173 -7.33 7.49 6.99
CA VAL A 173 -6.57 8.64 7.51
C VAL A 173 -6.94 8.94 8.96
N ASP A 174 -8.22 8.77 9.36
CA ASP A 174 -8.66 8.87 10.75
C ASP A 174 -7.95 7.81 11.62
N GLU A 175 -7.83 6.58 11.14
CA GLU A 175 -7.10 5.53 11.86
C GLU A 175 -5.59 5.78 11.90
N ALA A 176 -5.01 6.28 10.80
CA ALA A 176 -3.59 6.67 10.78
C ALA A 176 -3.30 7.74 11.84
N SER A 177 -4.18 8.73 12.00
CA SER A 177 -4.06 9.76 13.05
C SER A 177 -4.00 9.13 14.44
N LYS A 178 -4.93 8.22 14.77
CA LYS A 178 -4.94 7.51 16.06
C LYS A 178 -3.68 6.67 16.30
N ILE A 179 -3.15 6.03 15.24
CA ILE A 179 -1.91 5.25 15.33
C ILE A 179 -0.73 6.17 15.63
N MET A 180 -0.64 7.33 14.98
CA MET A 180 0.42 8.31 15.21
C MET A 180 0.37 8.89 16.63
N GLU A 181 -0.83 9.25 17.13
CA GLU A 181 -1.04 9.75 18.50
C GLU A 181 -0.58 8.74 19.56
N ARG A 182 -1.00 7.46 19.44
CA ARG A 182 -0.55 6.39 20.35
C ARG A 182 0.96 6.24 20.37
N ARG A 183 1.61 6.30 19.21
CA ARG A 183 3.07 6.18 19.10
C ARG A 183 3.82 7.41 19.57
N GLY A 184 3.20 8.59 19.50
CA GLY A 184 3.73 9.83 20.09
C GLY A 184 3.79 9.77 21.62
N ASN A 185 2.83 9.10 22.23
CA ASN A 185 2.75 8.91 23.69
C ASN A 185 3.65 7.78 24.22
N GLU A 186 4.21 6.92 23.33
CA GLU A 186 5.14 5.84 23.69
C GLU A 186 6.62 6.26 23.61
N LYS A 187 6.90 7.51 23.20
CA LYS A 187 8.26 8.11 23.14
C LYS A 187 8.52 8.93 24.36
#